data_90cb7e9286369020dc6cf59a6c02a9cd
#
_entry.id   90cb7e9286369020dc6cf59a6c02a9cd
#
_cell.length_a   1.000
_cell.length_b   1.000
_cell.length_c   1.000
_cell.angle_alpha   90.00
_cell.angle_beta   90.00
_cell.angle_gamma   90.00
#
_symmetry.space_group_name_H-M   'P 1'
#
loop_
_entity.id
_entity.type
_entity.pdbx_description
1 polymer ?
#
loop_
_entity_poly.entity_id
_entity_poly.type
_entity_poly.pdbx_seq_one_letter_code
_entity_poly.pdbx_strand_id
1 'polypeptide(L)'
;GVEYLNTAYLDMIQGKNPGVTPVWYMRQAGRSQAEYRKIKEKYSLFEITKEPELCARVTELPVKEYGVDAAILYKDIMSPMVAMNVNVELKAGVGPVFSTPIRSMADVEALDSFDPTKVEYIGKTITLLTSGMLDVPLIGFCGAPFTIASYLIEGGPTKNYNKTRGMLIGAPRVWNALMTKLADMSIAYLSMQAEAGANALQIFDSWVGAVNADQYKQGIYPHM
;
A
#
# COMPACT_ATOMS: atom_id res chain seq x y z
N GLY A 1 8.23 -20.70 -14.47
CA GLY A 1 8.24 -20.00 -13.20
C GLY A 1 9.64 -19.57 -12.83
N VAL A 2 9.77 -18.46 -12.15
CA VAL A 2 11.07 -17.99 -11.65
C VAL A 2 11.44 -18.83 -10.42
N GLU A 3 12.63 -19.39 -10.43
CA GLU A 3 13.17 -20.10 -9.27
C GLU A 3 13.91 -19.10 -8.39
N TYR A 4 13.56 -19.06 -7.12
CA TYR A 4 14.22 -18.16 -6.16
C TYR A 4 15.38 -18.86 -5.48
N LEU A 5 16.50 -18.17 -5.35
CA LEU A 5 17.67 -18.66 -4.60
C LEU A 5 17.38 -18.71 -3.10
N ASN A 6 16.53 -17.83 -2.61
CA ASN A 6 16.09 -17.83 -1.21
C ASN A 6 14.57 -18.01 -1.13
N THR A 7 14.14 -19.17 -0.66
CA THR A 7 12.72 -19.53 -0.50
C THR A 7 12.26 -19.56 0.96
N ALA A 8 13.14 -19.22 1.92
CA ALA A 8 12.83 -19.32 3.34
C ALA A 8 11.55 -18.58 3.74
N TYR A 9 11.31 -17.38 3.18
CA TYR A 9 10.10 -16.61 3.46
C TYR A 9 8.84 -17.30 2.91
N LEU A 10 8.89 -17.79 1.67
CA LEU A 10 7.75 -18.52 1.07
C LEU A 10 7.43 -19.80 1.83
N ASP A 11 8.45 -20.54 2.24
CA ASP A 11 8.26 -21.75 3.01
C ASP A 11 7.57 -21.47 4.34
N MET A 12 7.95 -20.38 5.02
CA MET A 12 7.32 -19.97 6.28
C MET A 12 5.83 -19.64 6.11
N ILE A 13 5.46 -18.85 5.10
CA ILE A 13 4.05 -18.47 4.89
C ILE A 13 3.20 -19.65 4.41
N GLN A 14 3.78 -20.68 3.84
CA GLN A 14 3.11 -21.92 3.47
C GLN A 14 3.03 -22.94 4.62
N GLY A 15 3.46 -22.57 5.82
CA GLY A 15 3.47 -23.43 6.98
C GLY A 15 4.59 -24.49 6.97
N LYS A 16 5.57 -24.36 6.10
CA LYS A 16 6.74 -25.21 6.04
C LYS A 16 7.83 -24.69 6.98
N ASN A 17 8.62 -25.58 7.55
CA ASN A 17 9.80 -25.19 8.30
C ASN A 17 10.96 -24.98 7.35
N PRO A 18 11.44 -23.73 7.15
CA PRO A 18 12.50 -23.45 6.18
C PRO A 18 13.89 -23.90 6.63
N GLY A 19 14.05 -24.42 7.84
CA GLY A 19 15.36 -24.79 8.39
C GLY A 19 16.24 -23.63 8.82
N VAL A 20 15.93 -22.41 8.38
CA VAL A 20 16.56 -21.15 8.78
C VAL A 20 15.50 -20.11 9.07
N THR A 21 15.75 -19.20 9.99
CA THR A 21 14.84 -18.09 10.27
C THR A 21 14.96 -17.05 9.16
N PRO A 22 13.88 -16.72 8.43
CA PRO A 22 13.92 -15.68 7.42
C PRO A 22 14.26 -14.32 8.02
N VAL A 23 15.13 -13.56 7.33
CA VAL A 23 15.44 -12.19 7.67
C VAL A 23 14.72 -11.28 6.69
N TRP A 24 13.72 -10.55 7.20
CA TRP A 24 12.90 -9.67 6.41
C TRP A 24 12.54 -8.40 7.17
N TYR A 25 12.76 -7.25 6.54
CA TYR A 25 12.39 -5.96 7.08
C TYR A 25 11.18 -5.43 6.31
N MET A 26 10.09 -5.11 7.01
CA MET A 26 8.88 -4.52 6.43
C MET A 26 9.13 -3.05 6.05
N ARG A 27 10.10 -2.82 5.18
CA ARG A 27 10.36 -1.47 4.70
C ARG A 27 10.85 -1.47 3.26
N GLN A 28 10.46 -0.44 2.57
CA GLN A 28 10.99 -0.07 1.27
C GLN A 28 12.36 0.57 1.42
N ALA A 29 13.01 0.91 0.31
CA ALA A 29 14.22 1.70 0.31
C ALA A 29 14.04 2.97 1.15
N GLY A 30 15.03 3.32 1.93
CA GLY A 30 14.96 4.40 2.90
C GLY A 30 16.16 5.33 2.88
N ARG A 31 16.09 6.39 3.68
CA ARG A 31 17.09 7.47 3.74
C ARG A 31 18.50 7.00 4.10
N SER A 32 18.65 5.82 4.71
CA SER A 32 19.96 5.24 5.03
C SER A 32 20.72 4.75 3.81
N GLN A 33 20.06 4.57 2.67
CA GLN A 33 20.68 4.07 1.44
C GLN A 33 21.17 5.22 0.57
N ALA A 34 22.49 5.27 0.31
CA ALA A 34 23.09 6.37 -0.45
C ALA A 34 22.54 6.48 -1.88
N GLU A 35 22.33 5.35 -2.56
CA GLU A 35 21.76 5.33 -3.91
C GLU A 35 20.31 5.82 -3.91
N TYR A 36 19.52 5.42 -2.93
CA TYR A 36 18.14 5.93 -2.77
C TYR A 36 18.13 7.44 -2.57
N ARG A 37 19.01 7.98 -1.71
CA ARG A 37 19.09 9.43 -1.50
C ARG A 37 19.39 10.18 -2.80
N LYS A 38 20.30 9.69 -3.63
CA LYS A 38 20.62 10.29 -4.93
C LYS A 38 19.41 10.31 -5.86
N ILE A 39 18.64 9.23 -5.88
CA ILE A 39 17.42 9.15 -6.69
C ILE A 39 16.38 10.14 -6.17
N LYS A 40 16.19 10.25 -4.86
CA LYS A 40 15.24 11.18 -4.23
C LYS A 40 15.61 12.66 -4.41
N GLU A 41 16.85 12.97 -4.68
CA GLU A 41 17.26 14.33 -5.04
C GLU A 41 16.70 14.77 -6.40
N LYS A 42 16.43 13.82 -7.31
CA LYS A 42 15.96 14.08 -8.67
C LYS A 42 14.47 13.80 -8.85
N TYR A 43 13.90 12.86 -8.12
CA TYR A 43 12.56 12.34 -8.33
C TYR A 43 11.77 12.28 -7.02
N SER A 44 10.49 12.68 -7.08
CA SER A 44 9.55 12.46 -5.98
C SER A 44 9.14 10.98 -5.92
N LEU A 45 8.49 10.57 -4.84
CA LEU A 45 7.98 9.20 -4.68
C LEU A 45 7.02 8.83 -5.82
N PHE A 46 6.08 9.69 -6.16
CA PHE A 46 5.15 9.42 -7.27
C PHE A 46 5.84 9.36 -8.62
N GLU A 47 6.84 10.20 -8.87
CA GLU A 47 7.64 10.15 -10.10
C GLU A 47 8.41 8.83 -10.22
N ILE A 48 9.02 8.37 -9.13
CA ILE A 48 9.70 7.06 -9.10
C ILE A 48 8.71 5.94 -9.39
N THR A 49 7.55 5.95 -8.74
CA THR A 49 6.52 4.92 -8.88
C THR A 49 6.00 4.82 -10.32
N LYS A 50 5.90 5.95 -11.04
CA LYS A 50 5.42 6.00 -12.42
C LYS A 50 6.44 5.50 -13.46
N GLU A 51 7.70 5.36 -13.09
CA GLU A 51 8.77 4.87 -13.96
C GLU A 51 9.13 3.42 -13.59
N PRO A 52 8.60 2.40 -14.28
CA PRO A 52 8.76 1.00 -13.88
C PRO A 52 10.19 0.55 -13.66
N GLU A 53 11.12 0.92 -14.56
CA GLU A 53 12.52 0.54 -14.44
C GLU A 53 13.18 1.18 -13.20
N LEU A 54 12.90 2.45 -12.94
CA LEU A 54 13.43 3.17 -11.79
C LEU A 54 12.83 2.64 -10.49
N CYS A 55 11.51 2.41 -10.48
CA CYS A 55 10.81 1.84 -9.32
C CYS A 55 11.31 0.42 -8.99
N ALA A 56 11.57 -0.39 -10.01
CA ALA A 56 12.12 -1.72 -9.83
C ALA A 56 13.52 -1.67 -9.20
N ARG A 57 14.39 -0.77 -9.67
CA ARG A 57 15.71 -0.57 -9.06
C ARG A 57 15.62 -0.17 -7.60
N VAL A 58 14.74 0.77 -7.26
CA VAL A 58 14.56 1.22 -5.88
C VAL A 58 14.02 0.07 -5.01
N THR A 59 13.09 -0.71 -5.51
CA THR A 59 12.56 -1.89 -4.80
C THR A 59 13.65 -2.93 -4.53
N GLU A 60 14.58 -3.11 -5.45
CA GLU A 60 15.67 -4.08 -5.34
C GLU A 60 16.75 -3.66 -4.34
N LEU A 61 16.93 -2.36 -4.09
CA LEU A 61 18.04 -1.85 -3.27
C LEU A 61 18.21 -2.54 -1.90
N PRO A 62 17.14 -2.74 -1.08
CA PRO A 62 17.31 -3.42 0.20
C PRO A 62 17.81 -4.85 0.07
N VAL A 63 17.41 -5.56 -0.99
CA VAL A 63 17.87 -6.92 -1.26
C VAL A 63 19.37 -6.94 -1.54
N LYS A 64 19.84 -6.03 -2.40
CA LYS A 64 21.26 -5.94 -2.77
C LYS A 64 22.14 -5.47 -1.63
N GLU A 65 21.69 -4.49 -0.85
CA GLU A 65 22.51 -3.88 0.20
C GLU A 65 22.48 -4.67 1.51
N TYR A 66 21.34 -5.25 1.87
CA TYR A 66 21.14 -5.88 3.18
C TYR A 66 20.91 -7.39 3.11
N GLY A 67 20.73 -7.96 1.91
CA GLY A 67 20.50 -9.40 1.76
C GLY A 67 19.21 -9.87 2.43
N VAL A 68 18.14 -9.06 2.41
CA VAL A 68 16.87 -9.43 2.99
C VAL A 68 16.22 -10.59 2.23
N ASP A 69 15.36 -11.36 2.90
CA ASP A 69 14.73 -12.58 2.33
C ASP A 69 13.49 -12.33 1.50
N ALA A 70 13.02 -11.09 1.43
CA ALA A 70 11.91 -10.66 0.59
C ALA A 70 12.04 -9.19 0.23
N ALA A 71 11.53 -8.79 -0.93
CA ALA A 71 11.46 -7.41 -1.35
C ALA A 71 10.03 -6.88 -1.19
N ILE A 72 9.89 -5.64 -0.71
CA ILE A 72 8.61 -4.93 -0.66
C ILE A 72 8.56 -3.94 -1.80
N LEU A 73 7.52 -4.02 -2.62
CA LEU A 73 7.29 -3.10 -3.73
C LEU A 73 7.32 -1.65 -3.24
N TYR A 74 8.17 -0.83 -3.87
CA TYR A 74 8.26 0.59 -3.54
C TYR A 74 7.06 1.36 -4.09
N LYS A 75 6.22 1.85 -3.21
CA LYS A 75 5.07 2.72 -3.53
C LYS A 75 4.48 3.30 -2.25
N ASP A 76 3.58 4.28 -2.40
CA ASP A 76 2.79 4.84 -1.31
C ASP A 76 1.47 4.08 -1.13
N ILE A 77 0.91 4.05 0.08
CA ILE A 77 -0.39 3.42 0.35
C ILE A 77 -1.55 4.14 -0.35
N MET A 78 -1.36 5.40 -0.75
CA MET A 78 -2.36 6.20 -1.46
C MET A 78 -2.32 6.02 -2.98
N SER A 79 -1.38 5.24 -3.52
CA SER A 79 -1.27 4.99 -4.98
C SER A 79 -2.59 4.55 -5.61
N PRO A 80 -3.39 3.64 -5.01
CA PRO A 80 -4.67 3.23 -5.63
C PRO A 80 -5.72 4.34 -5.68
N MET A 81 -5.56 5.42 -4.92
CA MET A 81 -6.49 6.55 -4.97
C MET A 81 -6.44 7.27 -6.31
N VAL A 82 -5.31 7.29 -6.97
CA VAL A 82 -5.17 7.82 -8.34
C VAL A 82 -6.11 7.06 -9.29
N ALA A 83 -6.25 5.76 -9.12
CA ALA A 83 -7.13 4.91 -9.94
C ALA A 83 -8.62 5.12 -9.63
N MET A 84 -8.95 5.82 -8.56
CA MET A 84 -10.32 6.22 -8.19
C MET A 84 -10.58 7.70 -8.48
N ASN A 85 -9.72 8.36 -9.24
CA ASN A 85 -9.77 9.79 -9.56
C ASN A 85 -9.73 10.71 -8.33
N VAL A 86 -9.07 10.28 -7.28
CA VAL A 86 -8.84 11.12 -6.10
C VAL A 86 -7.57 11.93 -6.30
N ASN A 87 -7.68 13.24 -6.12
CA ASN A 87 -6.54 14.14 -6.20
C ASN A 87 -5.77 14.12 -4.88
N VAL A 88 -4.60 13.50 -4.89
CA VAL A 88 -3.70 13.40 -3.74
C VAL A 88 -2.35 14.00 -4.08
N GLU A 89 -1.81 14.77 -3.14
CA GLU A 89 -0.50 15.39 -3.23
C GLU A 89 0.38 14.88 -2.08
N LEU A 90 1.62 14.48 -2.38
CA LEU A 90 2.60 14.11 -1.36
C LEU A 90 3.44 15.34 -1.01
N LYS A 91 3.15 15.97 0.13
CA LYS A 91 3.91 17.11 0.62
C LYS A 91 5.12 16.67 1.44
N ALA A 92 6.28 17.16 1.08
CA ALA A 92 7.53 16.89 1.80
C ALA A 92 7.40 17.23 3.28
N GLY A 93 7.79 16.31 4.15
CA GLY A 93 7.73 16.48 5.60
C GLY A 93 6.34 16.39 6.22
N VAL A 94 5.29 16.24 5.41
CA VAL A 94 3.89 16.17 5.86
C VAL A 94 3.28 14.80 5.53
N GLY A 95 3.35 14.39 4.27
CA GLY A 95 2.74 13.17 3.77
C GLY A 95 1.60 13.45 2.78
N PRO A 96 0.71 12.48 2.56
CA PRO A 96 -0.39 12.65 1.61
C PRO A 96 -1.42 13.66 2.10
N VAL A 97 -1.81 14.57 1.20
CA VAL A 97 -2.81 15.60 1.44
C VAL A 97 -3.86 15.57 0.33
N PHE A 98 -5.12 15.64 0.71
CA PHE A 98 -6.27 15.61 -0.19
C PHE A 98 -6.96 16.97 -0.22
N SER A 99 -7.14 17.54 -1.42
CA SER A 99 -7.80 18.84 -1.59
C SER A 99 -9.28 18.79 -1.27
N THR A 100 -9.93 17.63 -1.45
CA THR A 100 -11.35 17.44 -1.20
C THR A 100 -11.58 16.26 -0.25
N PRO A 101 -11.52 16.50 1.08
CA PRO A 101 -11.79 15.44 2.05
C PRO A 101 -13.21 14.86 1.90
N ILE A 102 -13.35 13.58 2.24
CA ILE A 102 -14.63 12.87 2.17
C ILE A 102 -15.35 12.97 3.52
N ARG A 103 -16.50 13.60 3.54
CA ARG A 103 -17.25 13.84 4.78
C ARG A 103 -18.75 13.64 4.67
N SER A 104 -19.27 13.37 3.48
CA SER A 104 -20.69 13.19 3.21
C SER A 104 -20.94 12.00 2.29
N MET A 105 -22.20 11.58 2.21
CA MET A 105 -22.60 10.54 1.25
C MET A 105 -22.32 10.98 -0.20
N ALA A 106 -22.56 12.25 -0.52
CA ALA A 106 -22.26 12.79 -1.85
C ALA A 106 -20.77 12.67 -2.19
N ASP A 107 -19.87 12.92 -1.23
CA ASP A 107 -18.44 12.75 -1.41
C ASP A 107 -18.07 11.29 -1.69
N VAL A 108 -18.71 10.35 -0.98
CA VAL A 108 -18.47 8.91 -1.21
C VAL A 108 -18.98 8.48 -2.59
N GLU A 109 -20.16 8.93 -2.98
CA GLU A 109 -20.76 8.61 -4.28
C GLU A 109 -19.95 9.20 -5.45
N ALA A 110 -19.23 10.29 -5.22
CA ALA A 110 -18.36 10.90 -6.21
C ALA A 110 -17.04 10.12 -6.43
N LEU A 111 -16.70 9.17 -5.58
CA LEU A 111 -15.55 8.29 -5.80
C LEU A 111 -15.81 7.35 -6.97
N ASP A 112 -14.94 7.36 -7.95
CA ASP A 112 -15.00 6.41 -9.06
C ASP A 112 -14.58 5.01 -8.60
N SER A 113 -15.05 4.00 -9.32
CA SER A 113 -14.55 2.63 -9.17
C SER A 113 -13.07 2.56 -9.53
N PHE A 114 -12.36 1.61 -8.93
CA PHE A 114 -10.94 1.39 -9.21
C PHE A 114 -10.73 1.07 -10.70
N ASP A 115 -9.95 1.90 -11.38
CA ASP A 115 -9.57 1.72 -12.78
C ASP A 115 -8.10 1.27 -12.85
N PRO A 116 -7.83 -0.01 -13.12
CA PRO A 116 -6.47 -0.53 -13.14
C PRO A 116 -5.60 0.09 -14.24
N THR A 117 -6.20 0.63 -15.30
CA THR A 117 -5.44 1.25 -16.39
C THR A 117 -4.69 2.50 -15.96
N LYS A 118 -5.17 3.18 -14.93
CA LYS A 118 -4.54 4.39 -14.39
C LYS A 118 -3.30 4.10 -13.53
N VAL A 119 -3.07 2.85 -13.17
CA VAL A 119 -1.93 2.39 -12.37
C VAL A 119 -1.19 1.22 -13.03
N GLU A 120 -1.24 1.12 -14.35
CA GLU A 120 -0.53 0.08 -15.14
C GLU A 120 0.96 0.03 -14.83
N TYR A 121 1.58 1.16 -14.54
CA TYR A 121 3.00 1.24 -14.19
C TYR A 121 3.35 0.38 -12.99
N ILE A 122 2.42 0.20 -12.04
CA ILE A 122 2.63 -0.69 -10.87
C ILE A 122 2.73 -2.15 -11.32
N GLY A 123 1.83 -2.60 -12.17
CA GLY A 123 1.87 -3.95 -12.74
C GLY A 123 3.13 -4.19 -13.57
N LYS A 124 3.54 -3.23 -14.37
CA LYS A 124 4.78 -3.31 -15.16
C LYS A 124 6.01 -3.44 -14.27
N THR A 125 6.08 -2.68 -13.18
CA THR A 125 7.16 -2.77 -12.21
C THR A 125 7.22 -4.16 -11.57
N ILE A 126 6.08 -4.71 -11.15
CA ILE A 126 5.99 -6.05 -10.58
C ILE A 126 6.48 -7.10 -11.58
N THR A 127 6.05 -7.02 -12.83
CA THR A 127 6.48 -7.94 -13.88
C THR A 127 7.99 -7.88 -14.12
N LEU A 128 8.58 -6.70 -14.17
CA LEU A 128 10.03 -6.55 -14.27
C LEU A 128 10.77 -7.24 -13.12
N LEU A 129 10.33 -7.00 -11.89
CA LEU A 129 10.95 -7.55 -10.70
C LEU A 129 10.87 -9.07 -10.65
N THR A 130 9.73 -9.64 -11.03
CA THR A 130 9.47 -11.08 -10.91
C THR A 130 9.86 -11.89 -12.15
N SER A 131 10.33 -11.22 -13.21
CA SER A 131 10.79 -11.88 -14.44
C SER A 131 12.30 -12.18 -14.47
N GLY A 132 12.93 -12.28 -13.31
CA GLY A 132 14.35 -12.64 -13.17
C GLY A 132 15.24 -11.57 -12.54
N MET A 133 14.72 -10.37 -12.28
CA MET A 133 15.48 -9.31 -11.61
C MET A 133 15.73 -9.61 -10.14
N LEU A 134 14.71 -10.12 -9.43
CA LEU A 134 14.81 -10.52 -8.03
C LEU A 134 15.07 -12.03 -7.92
N ASP A 135 15.93 -12.40 -6.96
CA ASP A 135 16.14 -13.78 -6.52
C ASP A 135 15.44 -14.09 -5.19
N VAL A 136 14.64 -13.16 -4.70
CA VAL A 136 13.80 -13.28 -3.50
C VAL A 136 12.35 -12.99 -3.86
N PRO A 137 11.38 -13.44 -3.04
CA PRO A 137 9.96 -13.12 -3.26
C PRO A 137 9.69 -11.62 -3.23
N LEU A 138 8.73 -11.19 -4.05
CA LEU A 138 8.21 -9.82 -4.04
C LEU A 138 6.89 -9.78 -3.30
N ILE A 139 6.79 -8.87 -2.33
CA ILE A 139 5.58 -8.60 -1.57
C ILE A 139 4.92 -7.34 -2.14
N GLY A 140 3.72 -7.50 -2.68
CA GLY A 140 2.81 -6.40 -2.98
C GLY A 140 1.99 -6.05 -1.74
N PHE A 141 1.37 -4.88 -1.72
CA PHE A 141 0.57 -4.48 -0.58
C PHE A 141 -0.51 -3.47 -0.91
N CYS A 142 -1.43 -3.32 0.04
CA CYS A 142 -2.44 -2.26 0.07
C CYS A 142 -2.58 -1.76 1.50
N GLY A 143 -2.87 -0.49 1.69
CA GLY A 143 -3.31 0.01 2.99
C GLY A 143 -4.65 -0.58 3.37
N ALA A 144 -4.85 -0.87 4.67
CA ALA A 144 -6.15 -1.33 5.15
C ALA A 144 -7.23 -0.26 4.92
N PRO A 145 -8.48 -0.66 4.66
CA PRO A 145 -9.56 0.30 4.40
C PRO A 145 -9.70 1.39 5.46
N PHE A 146 -9.54 1.06 6.73
CA PHE A 146 -9.58 2.07 7.80
C PHE A 146 -8.46 3.11 7.66
N THR A 147 -7.25 2.69 7.40
CA THR A 147 -6.09 3.59 7.22
C THR A 147 -6.33 4.55 6.06
N ILE A 148 -6.76 4.04 4.92
CA ILE A 148 -7.06 4.85 3.74
C ILE A 148 -8.25 5.77 4.02
N ALA A 149 -9.32 5.27 4.63
CA ALA A 149 -10.50 6.07 4.99
C ALA A 149 -10.12 7.24 5.90
N SER A 150 -9.27 7.02 6.89
CA SER A 150 -8.86 8.09 7.81
C SER A 150 -8.12 9.22 7.09
N TYR A 151 -7.23 8.92 6.17
CA TYR A 151 -6.58 9.95 5.34
C TYR A 151 -7.58 10.72 4.49
N LEU A 152 -8.53 10.03 3.86
CA LEU A 152 -9.55 10.65 3.01
C LEU A 152 -10.49 11.56 3.82
N ILE A 153 -10.91 11.13 5.01
CA ILE A 153 -11.83 11.90 5.88
C ILE A 153 -11.13 13.08 6.51
N GLU A 154 -9.92 12.87 7.03
CA GLU A 154 -9.14 13.94 7.68
C GLU A 154 -8.56 14.93 6.67
N GLY A 155 -8.32 14.49 5.44
CA GLY A 155 -7.70 15.30 4.38
C GLY A 155 -6.18 15.28 4.42
N GLY A 156 -5.59 14.52 5.32
CA GLY A 156 -4.15 14.40 5.51
C GLY A 156 -3.79 13.63 6.78
N PRO A 157 -2.50 13.63 7.16
CA PRO A 157 -2.07 13.03 8.41
C PRO A 157 -2.73 13.68 9.62
N THR A 158 -3.04 12.90 10.63
CA THR A 158 -3.65 13.36 11.87
C THR A 158 -3.12 12.54 13.04
N LYS A 159 -3.12 13.14 14.24
CA LYS A 159 -2.73 12.46 15.47
C LYS A 159 -3.91 11.94 16.29
N ASN A 160 -5.09 12.53 16.13
CA ASN A 160 -6.25 12.26 16.99
C ASN A 160 -7.44 11.63 16.28
N TYR A 161 -7.51 11.63 14.96
CA TYR A 161 -8.57 11.00 14.15
C TYR A 161 -10.00 11.46 14.52
N ASN A 162 -10.16 12.72 14.96
CA ASN A 162 -11.44 13.22 15.45
C ASN A 162 -12.56 13.14 14.42
N LYS A 163 -12.28 13.53 13.17
CA LYS A 163 -13.27 13.51 12.09
C LYS A 163 -13.62 12.09 11.67
N THR A 164 -12.64 11.19 11.66
CA THR A 164 -12.83 9.77 11.35
C THR A 164 -13.71 9.11 12.42
N ARG A 165 -13.43 9.31 13.69
CA ARG A 165 -14.26 8.82 14.79
C ARG A 165 -15.66 9.42 14.76
N GLY A 166 -15.76 10.71 14.46
CA GLY A 166 -17.05 11.40 14.34
C GLY A 166 -17.92 10.80 13.26
N MET A 167 -17.36 10.45 12.11
CA MET A 167 -18.11 9.78 11.04
C MET A 167 -18.49 8.34 11.43
N LEU A 168 -17.57 7.58 12.00
CA LEU A 168 -17.82 6.20 12.44
C LEU A 168 -19.00 6.12 13.40
N ILE A 169 -19.11 7.06 14.35
CA ILE A 169 -20.12 7.08 15.39
C ILE A 169 -21.37 7.81 14.95
N GLY A 170 -21.23 8.99 14.33
CA GLY A 170 -22.33 9.91 14.04
C GLY A 170 -22.95 9.75 12.65
N ALA A 171 -22.26 9.14 11.70
CA ALA A 171 -22.73 8.94 10.34
C ALA A 171 -22.40 7.52 9.83
N PRO A 172 -22.90 6.46 10.47
CA PRO A 172 -22.54 5.09 10.15
C PRO A 172 -22.87 4.67 8.72
N ARG A 173 -23.91 5.24 8.11
CA ARG A 173 -24.24 4.97 6.70
C ARG A 173 -23.16 5.47 5.76
N VAL A 174 -22.66 6.67 5.98
CA VAL A 174 -21.58 7.26 5.18
C VAL A 174 -20.29 6.45 5.37
N TRP A 175 -19.98 6.11 6.62
CA TRP A 175 -18.86 5.27 6.96
C TRP A 175 -18.90 3.92 6.24
N ASN A 176 -20.02 3.21 6.33
CA ASN A 176 -20.19 1.90 5.69
C ASN A 176 -20.09 1.98 4.16
N ALA A 177 -20.67 3.01 3.55
CA ALA A 177 -20.58 3.22 2.11
C ALA A 177 -19.13 3.46 1.67
N LEU A 178 -18.37 4.26 2.41
CA LEU A 178 -16.95 4.51 2.15
C LEU A 178 -16.14 3.22 2.31
N MET A 179 -16.33 2.50 3.41
CA MET A 179 -15.59 1.26 3.68
C MET A 179 -15.88 0.19 2.63
N THR A 180 -17.11 0.07 2.14
CA THR A 180 -17.46 -0.86 1.06
C THR A 180 -16.69 -0.53 -0.22
N LYS A 181 -16.67 0.74 -0.62
CA LYS A 181 -15.89 1.17 -1.80
C LYS A 181 -14.40 0.90 -1.65
N LEU A 182 -13.84 1.17 -0.48
CA LEU A 182 -12.42 0.94 -0.22
C LEU A 182 -12.07 -0.54 -0.14
N ALA A 183 -12.97 -1.38 0.39
CA ALA A 183 -12.80 -2.83 0.38
C ALA A 183 -12.80 -3.38 -1.06
N ASP A 184 -13.73 -2.94 -1.89
CA ASP A 184 -13.78 -3.32 -3.30
C ASP A 184 -12.51 -2.88 -4.05
N MET A 185 -12.05 -1.67 -3.80
CA MET A 185 -10.79 -1.17 -4.36
C MET A 185 -9.61 -2.05 -3.91
N SER A 186 -9.54 -2.40 -2.63
CA SER A 186 -8.45 -3.21 -2.09
C SER A 186 -8.39 -4.58 -2.76
N ILE A 187 -9.54 -5.23 -2.98
CA ILE A 187 -9.61 -6.52 -3.67
C ILE A 187 -9.11 -6.39 -5.10
N ALA A 188 -9.61 -5.39 -5.84
CA ALA A 188 -9.19 -5.18 -7.23
C ALA A 188 -7.71 -4.85 -7.36
N TYR A 189 -7.20 -4.02 -6.46
CA TYR A 189 -5.80 -3.59 -6.45
C TYR A 189 -4.84 -4.73 -6.09
N LEU A 190 -5.16 -5.51 -5.06
CA LEU A 190 -4.37 -6.67 -4.68
C LEU A 190 -4.42 -7.77 -5.75
N SER A 191 -5.58 -7.98 -6.37
CA SER A 191 -5.72 -8.93 -7.49
C SER A 191 -4.84 -8.53 -8.67
N MET A 192 -4.81 -7.26 -9.02
CA MET A 192 -3.94 -6.72 -10.07
C MET A 192 -2.46 -7.00 -9.78
N GLN A 193 -2.03 -6.79 -8.52
CA GLN A 193 -0.65 -7.05 -8.12
C GLN A 193 -0.30 -8.55 -8.19
N ALA A 194 -1.21 -9.42 -7.76
CA ALA A 194 -1.03 -10.87 -7.86
C ALA A 194 -0.94 -11.32 -9.32
N GLU A 195 -1.83 -10.86 -10.18
CA GLU A 195 -1.83 -11.17 -11.62
C GLU A 195 -0.56 -10.70 -12.32
N ALA A 196 0.01 -9.57 -11.89
CA ALA A 196 1.26 -9.05 -12.42
C ALA A 196 2.50 -9.86 -11.97
N GLY A 197 2.37 -10.70 -10.94
CA GLY A 197 3.43 -11.61 -10.51
C GLY A 197 3.88 -11.49 -9.06
N ALA A 198 3.25 -10.64 -8.22
CA ALA A 198 3.60 -10.57 -6.81
C ALA A 198 3.44 -11.94 -6.14
N ASN A 199 4.42 -12.34 -5.34
CA ASN A 199 4.48 -13.67 -4.73
C ASN A 199 3.70 -13.75 -3.43
N ALA A 200 3.56 -12.62 -2.73
CA ALA A 200 2.77 -12.48 -1.52
C ALA A 200 2.15 -11.10 -1.49
N LEU A 201 1.06 -10.96 -0.76
CA LEU A 201 0.33 -9.71 -0.59
C LEU A 201 0.15 -9.43 0.89
N GLN A 202 0.22 -8.16 1.27
CA GLN A 202 0.04 -7.73 2.65
C GLN A 202 -0.89 -6.52 2.72
N ILE A 203 -1.73 -6.49 3.75
CA ILE A 203 -2.56 -5.35 4.09
C ILE A 203 -1.94 -4.69 5.31
N PHE A 204 -1.60 -3.40 5.17
CA PHE A 204 -1.05 -2.62 6.27
C PHE A 204 -2.16 -1.88 7.00
N ASP A 205 -2.31 -2.17 8.28
CA ASP A 205 -3.25 -1.53 9.18
C ASP A 205 -2.52 -0.98 10.40
N SER A 206 -2.06 0.27 10.26
CA SER A 206 -1.29 0.94 11.32
C SER A 206 -2.17 1.65 12.34
N TRP A 207 -3.49 1.77 12.08
CA TRP A 207 -4.36 2.69 12.81
C TRP A 207 -5.50 2.04 13.58
N VAL A 208 -5.61 0.71 13.56
CA VAL A 208 -6.64 -0.02 14.34
C VAL A 208 -6.61 0.35 15.81
N GLY A 209 -5.43 0.61 16.39
CA GLY A 209 -5.27 1.06 17.76
C GLY A 209 -5.88 2.44 18.06
N ALA A 210 -6.28 3.22 17.06
CA ALA A 210 -6.92 4.51 17.25
C ALA A 210 -8.41 4.40 17.63
N VAL A 211 -8.99 3.21 17.53
CA VAL A 211 -10.37 2.89 17.89
C VAL A 211 -10.39 1.80 18.95
N ASN A 212 -11.46 1.76 19.78
CA ASN A 212 -11.61 0.68 20.73
C ASN A 212 -12.16 -0.60 20.09
N ALA A 213 -12.17 -1.71 20.82
CA ALA A 213 -12.60 -3.01 20.33
C ALA A 213 -14.04 -3.01 19.79
N ASP A 214 -14.96 -2.29 20.43
CA ASP A 214 -16.35 -2.23 20.00
C ASP A 214 -16.50 -1.43 18.70
N GLN A 215 -15.80 -0.30 18.59
CA GLN A 215 -15.76 0.49 17.35
C GLN A 215 -15.17 -0.32 16.21
N TYR A 216 -14.12 -1.08 16.45
CA TYR A 216 -13.49 -1.95 15.47
C TYR A 216 -14.48 -3.00 14.94
N LYS A 217 -15.17 -3.70 15.85
CA LYS A 217 -16.16 -4.71 15.47
C LYS A 217 -17.34 -4.15 14.69
N GLN A 218 -17.80 -2.94 15.04
CA GLN A 218 -18.96 -2.30 14.42
C GLN A 218 -18.65 -1.67 13.06
N GLY A 219 -17.49 -1.05 12.92
CA GLY A 219 -17.19 -0.24 11.76
C GLY A 219 -16.08 -0.74 10.86
N ILE A 220 -15.06 -1.38 11.41
CA ILE A 220 -13.85 -1.77 10.66
C ILE A 220 -13.85 -3.25 10.32
N TYR A 221 -14.03 -4.09 11.32
CA TYR A 221 -13.93 -5.54 11.16
C TYR A 221 -14.81 -6.13 10.06
N PRO A 222 -16.07 -5.70 9.89
CA PRO A 222 -16.92 -6.24 8.82
C PRO A 222 -16.37 -6.00 7.40
N HIS A 223 -15.42 -5.08 7.24
CA HIS A 223 -14.85 -4.69 5.94
C HIS A 223 -13.42 -5.21 5.73
N MET A 224 -12.88 -5.93 6.69
CA MET A 224 -11.55 -6.55 6.62
C MET A 224 -11.63 -8.05 6.43
#